data_8367f59a2e518a881ba77b2024e0f8c1
#
_entry.id   8367f59a2e518a881ba77b2024e0f8c1
#
_cell.length_a   1.000
_cell.length_b   1.000
_cell.length_c   1.000
_cell.angle_alpha   90.00
_cell.angle_beta   90.00
_cell.angle_gamma   90.00
#
_symmetry.space_group_name_H-M   'P 1'
#
loop_
_entity.id
_entity.type
_entity.pdbx_description
1 polymer ?
#
loop_
_entity_poly.entity_id
_entity_poly.type
_entity_poly.pdbx_seq_one_letter_code
_entity_poly.pdbx_strand_id
1 'polypeptide(L)'
;MAVLVDSSFWVHQLRKSGDPAKRDHVNGLLTSGDAAWCPPVRLELWRGVTNDAERKTLREYENVLTDYEISSEVWERAIRLADRGRAGGITVPLVDILVFACAKVHGVDVAHDDAHFDDLEKLAA
;
A
#
# COMPACT_ATOMS: atom_id res chain seq x y z
N MET A 1 1.87 11.34 -11.66
CA MET A 1 1.31 9.98 -11.76
C MET A 1 0.93 9.47 -10.38
N ALA A 2 -0.19 8.82 -10.28
CA ALA A 2 -0.64 8.26 -9.01
C ALA A 2 0.30 7.13 -8.53
N VAL A 3 0.51 7.09 -7.23
CA VAL A 3 1.34 6.08 -6.56
C VAL A 3 0.51 5.50 -5.41
N LEU A 4 0.39 4.18 -5.38
CA LEU A 4 -0.28 3.49 -4.28
C LEU A 4 0.72 3.37 -3.13
N VAL A 5 0.46 4.06 -2.03
CA VAL A 5 1.36 4.07 -0.87
C VAL A 5 0.94 2.96 0.09
N ASP A 6 1.85 2.01 0.34
CA ASP A 6 1.60 0.91 1.26
C ASP A 6 1.67 1.38 2.72
N SER A 7 1.04 0.64 3.62
CA SER A 7 1.07 0.95 5.05
C SER A 7 2.48 1.01 5.61
N SER A 8 3.40 0.16 5.13
CA SER A 8 4.81 0.18 5.53
C SER A 8 5.51 1.52 5.25
N PHE A 9 4.98 2.29 4.30
CA PHE A 9 5.51 3.61 3.96
C PHE A 9 4.73 4.74 4.65
N TRP A 10 3.39 4.62 4.73
CA TRP A 10 2.54 5.58 5.43
C TRP A 10 2.96 5.80 6.89
N VAL A 11 3.43 4.76 7.58
CA VAL A 11 3.81 4.85 8.99
C VAL A 11 4.93 5.87 9.22
N HIS A 12 5.81 6.10 8.25
CA HIS A 12 6.86 7.12 8.37
C HIS A 12 6.30 8.53 8.39
N GLN A 13 5.17 8.76 7.72
CA GLN A 13 4.50 10.04 7.70
C GLN A 13 3.61 10.24 8.93
N LEU A 14 2.96 9.17 9.40
CA LEU A 14 2.01 9.23 10.51
C LEU A 14 2.68 9.20 11.90
N ARG A 15 3.87 8.64 12.01
CA ARG A 15 4.55 8.44 13.31
C ARG A 15 5.69 9.43 13.49
N LYS A 16 5.87 9.93 14.74
CA LYS A 16 6.98 10.82 15.07
C LYS A 16 8.33 10.16 14.86
N SER A 17 8.42 8.85 15.09
CA SER A 17 9.63 8.05 14.90
C SER A 17 9.91 7.67 13.45
N GLY A 18 9.07 8.10 12.52
CA GLY A 18 9.25 7.80 11.10
C GLY A 18 10.52 8.38 10.52
N ASP A 19 11.04 7.73 9.46
CA ASP A 19 12.21 8.21 8.73
C ASP A 19 11.91 9.55 8.04
N PRO A 20 12.70 10.62 8.29
CA PRO A 20 12.43 11.93 7.71
C PRO A 20 12.40 11.97 6.18
N ALA A 21 13.31 11.25 5.51
CA ALA A 21 13.36 11.21 4.04
C ALA A 21 12.12 10.54 3.46
N LYS A 22 11.67 9.44 4.08
CA LYS A 22 10.45 8.73 3.66
C LYS A 22 9.21 9.57 3.95
N ARG A 23 9.18 10.26 5.09
CA ARG A 23 8.11 11.21 5.41
C ARG A 23 8.00 12.30 4.35
N ASP A 24 9.12 12.89 3.96
CA ASP A 24 9.14 13.93 2.93
C ASP A 24 8.65 13.40 1.58
N HIS A 25 8.99 12.16 1.25
CA HIS A 25 8.51 11.52 0.03
C HIS A 25 6.99 11.41 0.04
N VAL A 26 6.41 10.90 1.13
CA VAL A 26 4.94 10.79 1.24
C VAL A 26 4.29 12.17 1.22
N ASN A 27 4.85 13.14 1.94
CA ASN A 27 4.33 14.52 1.94
C ASN A 27 4.35 15.12 0.53
N GLY A 28 5.38 14.85 -0.24
CA GLY A 28 5.46 15.27 -1.65
C GLY A 28 4.36 14.67 -2.49
N LEU A 29 4.07 13.37 -2.32
CA LEU A 29 2.97 12.70 -3.02
C LEU A 29 1.61 13.26 -2.62
N LEU A 30 1.41 13.57 -1.34
CA LEU A 30 0.18 14.21 -0.86
C LEU A 30 0.00 15.60 -1.47
N THR A 31 1.06 16.39 -1.48
CA THR A 31 1.03 17.77 -1.99
C THR A 31 0.75 17.79 -3.49
N SER A 32 1.34 16.88 -4.25
CA SER A 32 1.13 16.79 -5.70
C SER A 32 -0.20 16.16 -6.09
N GLY A 33 -0.92 15.57 -5.14
CA GLY A 33 -2.16 14.84 -5.42
C GLY A 33 -1.95 13.45 -6.00
N ASP A 34 -0.72 12.92 -5.92
CA ASP A 34 -0.37 11.60 -6.48
C ASP A 34 -0.51 10.46 -5.49
N ALA A 35 -0.63 10.74 -4.19
CA ALA A 35 -0.80 9.70 -3.18
C ALA A 35 -2.16 9.01 -3.33
N ALA A 36 -2.14 7.69 -3.29
CA ALA A 36 -3.34 6.87 -3.35
C ALA A 36 -3.22 5.72 -2.34
N TRP A 37 -4.32 5.09 -2.04
CA TRP A 37 -4.36 3.88 -1.22
C TRP A 37 -5.43 2.92 -1.73
N CYS A 38 -5.63 1.83 -1.02
CA CYS A 38 -6.69 0.86 -1.32
C CYS A 38 -7.26 0.33 0.00
N PRO A 39 -8.42 -0.33 -0.01
CA PRO A 39 -9.06 -0.80 1.22
C PRO A 39 -8.16 -1.62 2.16
N PRO A 40 -7.33 -2.56 1.69
CA PRO A 40 -6.41 -3.28 2.59
C PRO A 40 -5.43 -2.36 3.32
N VAL A 41 -4.89 -1.35 2.64
CA VAL A 41 -3.99 -0.36 3.25
C VAL A 41 -4.75 0.44 4.31
N ARG A 42 -5.95 0.93 3.99
CA ARG A 42 -6.77 1.67 4.95
C ARG A 42 -7.04 0.83 6.19
N LEU A 43 -7.39 -0.43 5.99
CA LEU A 43 -7.67 -1.34 7.11
C LEU A 43 -6.46 -1.48 8.03
N GLU A 44 -5.27 -1.65 7.48
CA GLU A 44 -4.04 -1.75 8.28
C GLU A 44 -3.76 -0.46 9.05
N LEU A 45 -3.92 0.70 8.41
CA LEU A 45 -3.68 1.98 9.05
C LEU A 45 -4.68 2.23 10.19
N TRP A 46 -5.97 1.94 9.99
CA TRP A 46 -6.98 2.06 11.02
C TRP A 46 -6.73 1.13 12.20
N ARG A 47 -6.33 -0.10 11.94
CA ARG A 47 -5.98 -1.06 13.00
C ARG A 47 -4.82 -0.55 13.85
N GLY A 48 -3.89 0.20 13.27
CA GLY A 48 -2.72 0.72 13.95
C GLY A 48 -2.89 2.08 14.61
N VAL A 49 -4.08 2.69 14.57
CA VAL A 49 -4.34 3.99 15.20
C VAL A 49 -4.12 3.92 16.70
N THR A 50 -3.32 4.84 17.25
CA THR A 50 -2.98 4.88 18.69
C THR A 50 -3.51 6.10 19.41
N ASN A 51 -3.99 7.14 18.70
CA ASN A 51 -4.47 8.37 19.31
C ASN A 51 -5.45 9.11 18.39
N ASP A 52 -6.10 10.14 18.95
CA ASP A 52 -7.11 10.91 18.20
C ASP A 52 -6.52 11.76 17.09
N ALA A 53 -5.28 12.20 17.21
CA ALA A 53 -4.62 12.97 16.14
C ALA A 53 -4.43 12.11 14.90
N GLU A 54 -3.98 10.87 15.06
CA GLU A 54 -3.86 9.91 13.94
C GLU A 54 -5.22 9.60 13.33
N ARG A 55 -6.24 9.40 14.16
CA ARG A 55 -7.61 9.14 13.70
C ARG A 55 -8.14 10.29 12.84
N LYS A 56 -7.93 11.50 13.30
CA LYS A 56 -8.34 12.71 12.55
C LYS A 56 -7.64 12.79 11.21
N THR A 57 -6.34 12.52 11.18
CA THR A 57 -5.55 12.53 9.95
C THR A 57 -6.07 11.51 8.95
N LEU A 58 -6.36 10.27 9.39
CA LEU A 58 -6.89 9.24 8.50
C LEU A 58 -8.26 9.63 7.93
N ARG A 59 -9.13 10.26 8.73
CA ARG A 59 -10.43 10.75 8.23
C ARG A 59 -10.26 11.83 7.17
N GLU A 60 -9.28 12.71 7.34
CA GLU A 60 -8.97 13.73 6.33
C GLU A 60 -8.50 13.06 5.02
N TYR A 61 -7.66 12.03 5.12
CA TYR A 61 -7.18 11.29 3.95
C TYR A 61 -8.33 10.57 3.22
N GLU A 62 -9.31 10.06 3.95
CA GLU A 62 -10.48 9.42 3.33
C GLU A 62 -11.27 10.37 2.43
N ASN A 63 -11.18 11.68 2.68
CA ASN A 63 -11.85 12.70 1.87
C ASN A 63 -11.07 13.14 0.64
N VAL A 64 -9.75 12.90 0.60
CA VAL A 64 -8.91 13.48 -0.47
C VAL A 64 -8.13 12.45 -1.28
N LEU A 65 -7.83 11.27 -0.73
CA LEU A 65 -7.03 10.28 -1.44
C LEU A 65 -7.86 9.49 -2.44
N THR A 66 -7.25 9.17 -3.58
CA THR A 66 -7.78 8.17 -4.50
C THR A 66 -7.73 6.81 -3.81
N ASP A 67 -8.87 6.12 -3.82
CA ASP A 67 -9.01 4.79 -3.22
C ASP A 67 -9.22 3.79 -4.35
N TYR A 68 -8.21 2.96 -4.63
CA TYR A 68 -8.28 1.99 -5.71
C TYR A 68 -9.09 0.77 -5.28
N GLU A 69 -10.10 0.46 -6.07
CA GLU A 69 -11.01 -0.66 -5.82
C GLU A 69 -10.29 -2.01 -5.87
N ILE A 70 -10.68 -2.92 -4.98
CA ILE A 70 -10.30 -4.33 -5.05
C ILE A 70 -11.37 -5.05 -5.86
N SER A 71 -11.22 -4.99 -7.18
CA SER A 71 -12.14 -5.61 -8.13
C SER A 71 -11.94 -7.12 -8.22
N SER A 72 -12.83 -7.79 -8.95
CA SER A 72 -12.67 -9.22 -9.26
C SER A 72 -11.34 -9.49 -9.96
N GLU A 73 -10.91 -8.61 -10.85
CA GLU A 73 -9.62 -8.71 -11.54
C GLU A 73 -8.44 -8.67 -10.57
N VAL A 74 -8.51 -7.81 -9.55
CA VAL A 74 -7.49 -7.74 -8.50
C VAL A 74 -7.43 -9.07 -7.74
N TRP A 75 -8.56 -9.61 -7.34
CA TRP A 75 -8.63 -10.90 -6.65
C TRP A 75 -8.03 -12.02 -7.48
N GLU A 76 -8.39 -12.11 -8.75
CA GLU A 76 -7.86 -13.14 -9.65
C GLU A 76 -6.34 -13.04 -9.80
N ARG A 77 -5.82 -11.83 -9.96
CA ARG A 77 -4.37 -11.62 -10.03
C ARG A 77 -3.68 -12.00 -8.73
N ALA A 78 -4.27 -11.64 -7.60
CA ALA A 78 -3.74 -12.00 -6.28
C ALA A 78 -3.68 -13.52 -6.10
N ILE A 79 -4.71 -14.24 -6.51
CA ILE A 79 -4.75 -15.71 -6.44
C ILE A 79 -3.63 -16.31 -7.28
N ARG A 80 -3.41 -15.83 -8.50
CA ARG A 80 -2.31 -16.32 -9.35
C ARG A 80 -0.94 -16.06 -8.73
N LEU A 81 -0.72 -14.90 -8.12
CA LEU A 81 0.52 -14.58 -7.42
C LEU A 81 0.75 -15.48 -6.22
N ALA A 82 -0.29 -15.73 -5.42
CA ALA A 82 -0.21 -16.62 -4.28
C ALA A 82 0.16 -18.05 -4.70
N ASP A 83 -0.43 -18.54 -5.79
CA ASP A 83 -0.14 -19.86 -6.33
C ASP A 83 1.30 -19.96 -6.83
N ARG A 84 1.77 -18.97 -7.57
CA ARG A 84 3.17 -18.90 -8.02
C ARG A 84 4.15 -18.83 -6.84
N GLY A 85 3.83 -18.05 -5.82
CA GLY A 85 4.65 -17.94 -4.61
C GLY A 85 4.80 -19.28 -3.92
N ARG A 86 3.70 -20.01 -3.75
CA ARG A 86 3.71 -21.33 -3.16
C ARG A 86 4.59 -22.29 -3.96
N ALA A 87 4.43 -22.32 -5.27
CA ALA A 87 5.22 -23.17 -6.16
C ALA A 87 6.71 -22.86 -6.10
N GLY A 88 7.06 -21.56 -5.94
CA GLY A 88 8.44 -21.09 -5.83
C GLY A 88 9.03 -21.13 -4.42
N GLY A 89 8.27 -21.60 -3.42
CA GLY A 89 8.72 -21.60 -2.02
C GLY A 89 8.79 -20.21 -1.38
N ILE A 90 8.07 -19.24 -1.93
CA ILE A 90 8.04 -17.86 -1.44
C ILE A 90 6.72 -17.61 -0.71
N THR A 91 6.79 -17.22 0.55
CA THR A 91 5.61 -16.87 1.35
C THR A 91 5.56 -15.36 1.54
N VAL A 92 4.48 -14.74 1.07
CA VAL A 92 4.23 -13.31 1.21
C VAL A 92 2.90 -13.11 1.93
N PRO A 93 2.80 -12.16 2.87
CA PRO A 93 1.53 -11.88 3.54
C PRO A 93 0.40 -11.56 2.53
N LEU A 94 -0.80 -12.01 2.86
CA LEU A 94 -1.96 -11.87 1.95
C LEU A 94 -2.26 -10.41 1.60
N VAL A 95 -2.14 -9.51 2.58
CA VAL A 95 -2.40 -8.09 2.34
C VAL A 95 -1.41 -7.51 1.33
N ASP A 96 -0.13 -7.88 1.43
CA ASP A 96 0.89 -7.40 0.48
C ASP A 96 0.59 -7.89 -0.93
N ILE A 97 0.13 -9.14 -1.08
CA ILE A 97 -0.30 -9.68 -2.37
C ILE A 97 -1.45 -8.84 -2.95
N LEU A 98 -2.45 -8.51 -2.13
CA LEU A 98 -3.59 -7.71 -2.56
C LEU A 98 -3.18 -6.29 -2.97
N VAL A 99 -2.33 -5.64 -2.19
CA VAL A 99 -1.84 -4.30 -2.50
C VAL A 99 -1.07 -4.31 -3.82
N PHE A 100 -0.18 -5.26 -4.00
CA PHE A 100 0.62 -5.40 -5.22
C PHE A 100 -0.29 -5.66 -6.43
N ALA A 101 -1.21 -6.61 -6.32
CA ALA A 101 -2.15 -6.95 -7.39
C ALA A 101 -3.02 -5.73 -7.77
N CYS A 102 -3.47 -4.97 -6.77
CA CYS A 102 -4.25 -3.76 -6.98
C CYS A 102 -3.47 -2.73 -7.79
N ALA A 103 -2.22 -2.49 -7.42
CA ALA A 103 -1.35 -1.57 -8.16
C ALA A 103 -1.14 -2.02 -9.60
N LYS A 104 -0.91 -3.30 -9.84
CA LYS A 104 -0.69 -3.83 -11.19
C LYS A 104 -1.94 -3.71 -12.06
N VAL A 105 -3.12 -4.02 -11.52
CA VAL A 105 -4.39 -3.89 -12.25
C VAL A 105 -4.68 -2.43 -12.61
N HIS A 106 -4.41 -1.52 -11.70
CA HIS A 106 -4.64 -0.08 -11.95
C HIS A 106 -3.48 0.61 -12.67
N GLY A 107 -2.38 -0.09 -12.94
CA GLY A 107 -1.25 0.46 -13.70
C GLY A 107 -0.46 1.52 -12.95
N VAL A 108 -0.33 1.40 -11.64
CA VAL A 108 0.41 2.35 -10.79
C VAL A 108 1.53 1.65 -10.02
N ASP A 109 2.52 2.42 -9.60
CA ASP A 109 3.60 1.92 -8.76
C ASP A 109 3.19 1.86 -7.29
N VAL A 110 3.90 1.05 -6.51
CA VAL A 110 3.75 0.98 -5.05
C VAL A 110 4.92 1.66 -4.39
N ALA A 111 4.64 2.62 -3.50
CA ALA A 111 5.66 3.15 -2.59
C ALA A 111 5.60 2.33 -1.30
N HIS A 112 6.71 1.69 -0.94
CA HIS A 112 6.75 0.76 0.19
C HIS A 112 8.10 0.73 0.88
N ASP A 113 8.11 0.16 2.07
CA ASP A 113 9.32 -0.10 2.87
C ASP A 113 9.29 -1.55 3.36
N ASP A 114 9.07 -2.49 2.42
CA ASP A 114 8.88 -3.91 2.72
C ASP A 114 9.43 -4.76 1.58
N ALA A 115 10.39 -5.63 1.91
CA ALA A 115 11.04 -6.52 0.96
C ALA A 115 10.08 -7.51 0.28
N HIS A 116 8.90 -7.76 0.85
CA HIS A 116 7.91 -8.65 0.22
C HIS A 116 7.49 -8.16 -1.17
N PHE A 117 7.46 -6.85 -1.40
CA PHE A 117 7.13 -6.30 -2.72
C PHE A 117 8.20 -6.62 -3.77
N ASP A 118 9.47 -6.72 -3.36
CA ASP A 118 10.54 -7.15 -4.27
C ASP A 118 10.35 -8.60 -4.69
N ASP A 119 9.94 -9.47 -3.77
CA ASP A 119 9.60 -10.86 -4.06
C ASP A 119 8.42 -10.95 -5.02
N LEU A 120 7.40 -10.13 -4.82
CA LEU A 120 6.22 -10.08 -5.68
C LEU A 120 6.58 -9.62 -7.10
N GLU A 121 7.49 -8.66 -7.26
CA GLU A 121 7.99 -8.25 -8.58
C GLU A 121 8.65 -9.42 -9.32
N LYS A 122 9.43 -10.24 -8.62
CA LYS A 122 10.06 -11.43 -9.21
C LYS A 122 9.02 -12.45 -9.67
N LEU A 123 7.95 -12.64 -8.87
CA LEU A 123 6.87 -13.57 -9.23
C LEU A 123 6.04 -13.09 -10.41
N ALA A 124 5.92 -11.78 -10.59
CA ALA A 124 5.15 -11.17 -11.66
C ALA A 124 5.89 -11.15 -13.01
N ALA A 125 7.20 -11.29 -12.97
CA ALA A 125 8.06 -11.21 -14.15
C ALA A 125 7.88 -12.41 -15.11
#